data_b849bbd17bc2bea312e9fdd2f363f165
#
_entry.id   b849bbd17bc2bea312e9fdd2f363f165
#
_cell.length_a   1.000
_cell.length_b   1.000
_cell.length_c   1.000
_cell.angle_alpha   90.00
_cell.angle_beta   90.00
_cell.angle_gamma   90.00
#
_symmetry.space_group_name_H-M   'P 1'
#
loop_
_entity.id
_entity.type
_entity.pdbx_description
1 polymer ?
#
loop_
_entity_poly.entity_id
_entity_poly.type
_entity_poly.pdbx_seq_one_letter_code
_entity_poly.pdbx_strand_id
1 'polypeptide(L)'
;MNAAQLGVFVIGGVTWSVWLQGPSVFNLGSALPPVLQGLVCWFAGTFVFYWWHRARHASALLWRALHQIHHSASRIETLTSFYKHPLEIGINSVLSTAIIFPLLGASIEAAGWYAFFAAVGEFCYHTNLRTPRWWGYFLQRPEQHSIHHQLGVHHFNYGDITWWDRLFGTFKEADAFAPQCGFSEAREQRLSEMLIMRDVHQPQRPLAVADPSSSSLKQ
;
A
#
# COMPACT_ATOMS: atom_id res chain seq x y z
N MET A 1 7.44 -11.39 1.62
CA MET A 1 8.02 -10.51 0.58
C MET A 1 8.77 -11.40 -0.39
N ASN A 2 8.47 -11.31 -1.69
CA ASN A 2 9.26 -12.05 -2.68
C ASN A 2 10.53 -11.27 -3.05
N ALA A 3 11.52 -11.96 -3.65
CA ALA A 3 12.82 -11.35 -4.00
C ALA A 3 12.67 -10.13 -4.94
N ALA A 4 11.65 -10.11 -5.82
CA ALA A 4 11.39 -8.99 -6.71
C ALA A 4 10.93 -7.74 -5.95
N GLN A 5 10.07 -7.90 -4.94
CA GLN A 5 9.63 -6.79 -4.08
C GLN A 5 10.79 -6.21 -3.29
N LEU A 6 11.65 -7.06 -2.74
CA LEU A 6 12.87 -6.62 -2.06
C LEU A 6 13.79 -5.85 -3.02
N GLY A 7 14.00 -6.38 -4.23
CA GLY A 7 14.83 -5.74 -5.25
C GLY A 7 14.31 -4.34 -5.64
N VAL A 8 13.00 -4.21 -5.90
CA VAL A 8 12.38 -2.90 -6.21
C VAL A 8 12.50 -1.93 -5.04
N PHE A 9 12.31 -2.41 -3.81
CA PHE A 9 12.44 -1.58 -2.61
C PHE A 9 13.88 -1.06 -2.41
N VAL A 10 14.88 -1.95 -2.51
CA VAL A 10 16.30 -1.58 -2.30
C VAL A 10 16.80 -0.69 -3.45
N ILE A 11 16.59 -1.11 -4.70
CA ILE A 11 17.06 -0.35 -5.87
C ILE A 11 16.33 1.01 -5.95
N GLY A 12 15.01 1.02 -5.75
CA GLY A 12 14.22 2.25 -5.75
C GLY A 12 14.68 3.21 -4.65
N GLY A 13 14.82 2.73 -3.41
CA GLY A 13 15.25 3.56 -2.29
C GLY A 13 16.61 4.23 -2.53
N VAL A 14 17.57 3.52 -3.10
CA VAL A 14 18.91 4.06 -3.38
C VAL A 14 18.91 4.98 -4.60
N THR A 15 18.35 4.54 -5.73
CA THR A 15 18.41 5.30 -6.99
C THR A 15 17.60 6.59 -6.94
N TRP A 16 16.41 6.56 -6.37
CA TRP A 16 15.54 7.74 -6.35
C TRP A 16 15.92 8.76 -5.29
N SER A 17 16.49 8.32 -4.16
CA SER A 17 17.05 9.26 -3.19
C SER A 17 18.19 10.09 -3.78
N VAL A 18 19.05 9.49 -4.61
CA VAL A 18 20.12 10.22 -5.32
C VAL A 18 19.56 11.17 -6.38
N TRP A 19 18.56 10.73 -7.14
CA TRP A 19 17.97 11.54 -8.21
C TRP A 19 17.24 12.78 -7.72
N LEU A 20 16.61 12.69 -6.56
CA LEU A 20 15.77 13.74 -6.01
C LEU A 20 16.50 14.60 -4.96
N GLN A 21 17.80 14.38 -4.75
CA GLN A 21 18.68 15.26 -3.98
C GLN A 21 18.99 16.52 -4.79
N GLY A 22 18.04 17.43 -4.80
CA GLY A 22 18.14 18.72 -5.48
C GLY A 22 17.63 19.83 -4.58
N PRO A 23 17.36 21.03 -5.13
CA PRO A 23 16.72 22.10 -4.38
C PRO A 23 15.34 21.65 -3.89
N SER A 24 15.02 21.94 -2.62
CA SER A 24 13.76 21.60 -1.98
C SER A 24 12.86 22.83 -1.80
N VAL A 25 11.54 22.60 -1.72
CA VAL A 25 10.56 23.66 -1.44
C VAL A 25 10.69 24.15 0.00
N PHE A 26 10.85 23.23 0.95
CA PHE A 26 11.13 23.52 2.36
C PHE A 26 12.54 23.06 2.70
N ASN A 27 13.10 23.53 3.82
CA ASN A 27 14.45 23.15 4.23
C ASN A 27 14.43 22.62 5.67
N LEU A 28 13.85 21.44 5.87
CA LEU A 28 13.81 20.81 7.19
C LEU A 28 15.21 20.39 7.67
N GLY A 29 16.11 20.07 6.76
CA GLY A 29 17.46 19.59 7.06
C GLY A 29 18.27 20.58 7.91
N SER A 30 18.05 21.88 7.74
CA SER A 30 18.71 22.92 8.53
C SER A 30 17.95 23.31 9.82
N ALA A 31 16.68 22.92 9.95
CA ALA A 31 15.80 23.45 11.01
C ALA A 31 15.59 22.47 12.17
N LEU A 32 15.67 21.16 11.94
CA LEU A 32 15.28 20.13 12.91
C LEU A 32 16.31 19.00 12.99
N PRO A 33 16.44 18.31 14.13
CA PRO A 33 17.19 17.07 14.21
C PRO A 33 16.53 15.94 13.37
N PRO A 34 17.33 14.97 12.86
CA PRO A 34 16.87 13.98 11.88
C PRO A 34 15.61 13.19 12.28
N VAL A 35 15.48 12.82 13.56
CA VAL A 35 14.29 12.10 14.05
C VAL A 35 13.01 12.93 13.91
N LEU A 36 13.08 14.24 14.21
CA LEU A 36 11.93 15.14 14.07
C LEU A 36 11.63 15.43 12.60
N GLN A 37 12.66 15.57 11.76
CA GLN A 37 12.48 15.65 10.32
C GLN A 37 11.71 14.41 9.79
N GLY A 38 12.15 13.21 10.20
CA GLY A 38 11.51 11.95 9.82
C GLY A 38 10.04 11.86 10.27
N LEU A 39 9.76 12.35 11.49
CA LEU A 39 8.39 12.41 12.04
C LEU A 39 7.50 13.37 11.22
N VAL A 40 8.01 14.56 10.89
CA VAL A 40 7.30 15.53 10.06
C VAL A 40 7.07 14.98 8.65
N CYS A 41 8.09 14.35 8.06
CA CYS A 41 7.95 13.71 6.75
C CYS A 41 6.90 12.59 6.79
N TRP A 42 6.92 11.75 7.83
CA TRP A 42 5.92 10.70 8.00
C TRP A 42 4.51 11.28 8.15
N PHE A 43 4.33 12.29 8.98
CA PHE A 43 3.02 12.93 9.17
C PHE A 43 2.50 13.51 7.84
N ALA A 44 3.32 14.24 7.09
CA ALA A 44 2.98 14.75 5.75
C ALA A 44 2.72 13.58 4.78
N GLY A 45 3.52 12.53 4.85
CA GLY A 45 3.35 11.31 4.09
C GLY A 45 1.99 10.67 4.32
N THR A 46 1.53 10.55 5.59
CA THR A 46 0.23 9.95 5.90
C THR A 46 -0.93 10.67 5.19
N PHE A 47 -0.85 11.99 5.01
CA PHE A 47 -1.84 12.75 4.23
C PHE A 47 -1.81 12.40 2.73
N VAL A 48 -0.62 12.40 2.14
CA VAL A 48 -0.46 12.06 0.71
C VAL A 48 -0.88 10.62 0.44
N PHE A 49 -0.46 9.69 1.31
CA PHE A 49 -0.79 8.27 1.19
C PHE A 49 -2.27 7.97 1.46
N TYR A 50 -2.96 8.73 2.31
CA TYR A 50 -4.41 8.66 2.44
C TYR A 50 -5.10 8.90 1.08
N TRP A 51 -4.75 9.98 0.38
CA TRP A 51 -5.34 10.29 -0.93
C TRP A 51 -4.91 9.30 -2.01
N TRP A 52 -3.65 8.88 -1.99
CA TRP A 52 -3.14 7.86 -2.89
C TRP A 52 -3.84 6.51 -2.69
N HIS A 53 -4.06 6.10 -1.46
CA HIS A 53 -4.78 4.87 -1.12
C HIS A 53 -6.23 4.95 -1.61
N ARG A 54 -6.91 6.05 -1.31
CA ARG A 54 -8.27 6.30 -1.78
C ARG A 54 -8.38 6.31 -3.30
N ALA A 55 -7.42 6.90 -4.01
CA ALA A 55 -7.36 6.90 -5.47
C ALA A 55 -7.24 5.47 -6.05
N ARG A 56 -6.44 4.61 -5.42
CA ARG A 56 -6.30 3.19 -5.83
C ARG A 56 -7.62 2.44 -5.72
N HIS A 57 -8.45 2.75 -4.74
CA HIS A 57 -9.79 2.17 -4.60
C HIS A 57 -10.83 2.80 -5.54
N ALA A 58 -10.71 4.08 -5.84
CA ALA A 58 -11.66 4.79 -6.69
C ALA A 58 -11.47 4.52 -8.20
N SER A 59 -10.28 4.09 -8.61
CA SER A 59 -9.93 3.84 -10.01
C SER A 59 -9.80 2.36 -10.31
N ALA A 60 -10.64 1.83 -11.20
CA ALA A 60 -10.56 0.44 -11.64
C ALA A 60 -9.19 0.08 -12.26
N LEU A 61 -8.52 1.05 -12.91
CA LEU A 61 -7.17 0.85 -13.44
C LEU A 61 -6.14 0.71 -12.31
N LEU A 62 -6.12 1.65 -11.36
CA LEU A 62 -5.17 1.63 -10.25
C LEU A 62 -5.40 0.42 -9.33
N TRP A 63 -6.66 0.06 -9.11
CA TRP A 63 -7.02 -1.13 -8.36
C TRP A 63 -6.39 -2.39 -8.96
N ARG A 64 -6.70 -2.70 -10.21
CA ARG A 64 -6.21 -3.92 -10.86
C ARG A 64 -4.70 -3.92 -11.13
N ALA A 65 -4.11 -2.74 -11.40
CA ALA A 65 -2.70 -2.64 -11.71
C ALA A 65 -1.80 -2.65 -10.48
N LEU A 66 -2.32 -2.23 -9.33
CA LEU A 66 -1.52 -2.02 -8.14
C LEU A 66 -2.06 -2.78 -6.92
N HIS A 67 -3.33 -2.54 -6.55
CA HIS A 67 -3.81 -2.73 -5.19
C HIS A 67 -4.60 -4.01 -4.94
N GLN A 68 -5.12 -4.67 -5.98
CA GLN A 68 -5.89 -5.91 -5.84
C GLN A 68 -5.11 -7.06 -5.20
N ILE A 69 -3.78 -7.13 -5.41
CA ILE A 69 -2.92 -8.14 -4.74
C ILE A 69 -2.97 -7.94 -3.23
N HIS A 70 -2.80 -6.72 -2.76
CA HIS A 70 -2.84 -6.40 -1.34
C HIS A 70 -4.17 -6.80 -0.69
N HIS A 71 -5.27 -6.52 -1.37
CA HIS A 71 -6.61 -6.86 -0.90
C HIS A 71 -7.02 -8.31 -1.15
N SER A 72 -6.24 -9.11 -1.87
CA SER A 72 -6.62 -10.50 -2.14
C SER A 72 -6.42 -11.43 -0.95
N ALA A 73 -5.50 -11.10 -0.03
CA ALA A 73 -5.18 -11.93 1.11
C ALA A 73 -6.37 -12.11 2.06
N SER A 74 -6.82 -13.34 2.24
CA SER A 74 -7.91 -13.71 3.16
C SER A 74 -7.51 -13.59 4.62
N ARG A 75 -6.21 -13.57 4.91
CA ARG A 75 -5.61 -13.45 6.23
C ARG A 75 -4.84 -12.15 6.36
N ILE A 76 -5.27 -11.29 7.28
CA ILE A 76 -4.56 -10.04 7.59
C ILE A 76 -3.60 -10.31 8.75
N GLU A 77 -2.32 -10.18 8.47
CA GLU A 77 -1.22 -10.32 9.42
C GLU A 77 -0.08 -9.39 9.00
N THR A 78 0.90 -9.16 9.87
CA THR A 78 2.00 -8.21 9.60
C THR A 78 2.67 -8.42 8.24
N LEU A 79 2.79 -9.68 7.77
CA LEU A 79 3.35 -9.98 6.46
C LEU A 79 2.47 -9.52 5.29
N THR A 80 1.17 -9.33 5.51
CA THR A 80 0.24 -8.82 4.47
C THR A 80 0.63 -7.39 4.05
N SER A 81 1.27 -6.61 4.92
CA SER A 81 1.79 -5.28 4.59
C SER A 81 2.76 -5.28 3.40
N PHE A 82 3.47 -6.39 3.18
CA PHE A 82 4.40 -6.58 2.07
C PHE A 82 3.77 -7.30 0.86
N TYR A 83 2.55 -7.79 0.99
CA TYR A 83 1.86 -8.49 -0.09
C TYR A 83 1.23 -7.47 -1.04
N LYS A 84 2.08 -6.90 -1.90
CA LYS A 84 1.75 -5.82 -2.82
C LYS A 84 2.30 -6.10 -4.22
N HIS A 85 1.69 -5.50 -5.22
CA HIS A 85 2.25 -5.55 -6.58
C HIS A 85 3.62 -4.85 -6.61
N PRO A 86 4.66 -5.38 -7.29
CA PRO A 86 5.98 -4.73 -7.37
C PRO A 86 5.92 -3.28 -7.86
N LEU A 87 5.03 -3.00 -8.82
CA LEU A 87 4.81 -1.64 -9.32
C LEU A 87 4.24 -0.71 -8.24
N GLU A 88 3.35 -1.19 -7.37
CA GLU A 88 2.85 -0.40 -6.25
C GLU A 88 3.98 -0.01 -5.30
N ILE A 89 4.84 -0.96 -4.96
CA ILE A 89 6.01 -0.70 -4.11
C ILE A 89 6.91 0.36 -4.76
N GLY A 90 7.14 0.25 -6.07
CA GLY A 90 7.92 1.22 -6.83
C GLY A 90 7.34 2.63 -6.77
N ILE A 91 6.04 2.78 -7.03
CA ILE A 91 5.36 4.08 -6.99
C ILE A 91 5.36 4.65 -5.58
N ASN A 92 5.10 3.83 -4.56
CA ASN A 92 5.14 4.25 -3.16
C ASN A 92 6.54 4.76 -2.77
N SER A 93 7.60 4.10 -3.23
CA SER A 93 8.98 4.57 -3.04
C SER A 93 9.22 5.94 -3.68
N VAL A 94 8.77 6.16 -4.92
CA VAL A 94 8.88 7.47 -5.60
C VAL A 94 8.14 8.55 -4.83
N LEU A 95 6.90 8.30 -4.42
CA LEU A 95 6.09 9.25 -3.64
C LEU A 95 6.77 9.60 -2.31
N SER A 96 7.25 8.61 -1.57
CA SER A 96 7.97 8.83 -0.31
C SER A 96 9.21 9.69 -0.53
N THR A 97 10.00 9.36 -1.54
CA THR A 97 11.22 10.11 -1.90
C THR A 97 10.89 11.56 -2.28
N ALA A 98 9.81 11.76 -3.05
CA ALA A 98 9.35 13.10 -3.45
C ALA A 98 8.90 13.96 -2.24
N ILE A 99 8.29 13.34 -1.25
CA ILE A 99 7.90 14.05 -0.01
C ILE A 99 9.15 14.43 0.80
N ILE A 100 10.07 13.48 1.00
CA ILE A 100 11.22 13.63 1.89
C ILE A 100 12.21 14.67 1.36
N PHE A 101 12.63 14.55 0.09
CA PHE A 101 13.73 15.36 -0.44
C PHE A 101 13.24 16.61 -1.17
N PRO A 102 12.62 16.57 -2.36
CA PRO A 102 12.30 17.79 -3.08
C PRO A 102 11.20 18.64 -2.44
N LEU A 103 10.26 18.04 -1.71
CA LEU A 103 9.25 18.82 -1.02
C LEU A 103 9.77 19.36 0.32
N LEU A 104 10.21 18.49 1.21
CA LEU A 104 10.52 18.86 2.59
C LEU A 104 12.00 19.17 2.84
N GLY A 105 12.92 18.78 1.96
CA GLY A 105 14.34 19.05 2.10
C GLY A 105 14.94 18.41 3.35
N ALA A 106 14.52 17.18 3.66
CA ALA A 106 14.99 16.45 4.82
C ALA A 106 16.30 15.71 4.51
N SER A 107 17.02 15.32 5.55
CA SER A 107 18.29 14.61 5.43
C SER A 107 18.09 13.12 5.10
N ILE A 108 19.17 12.44 4.70
CA ILE A 108 19.16 10.98 4.47
C ILE A 108 18.84 10.22 5.75
N GLU A 109 19.36 10.66 6.90
CA GLU A 109 19.05 10.08 8.20
C GLU A 109 17.57 10.23 8.54
N ALA A 110 16.97 11.35 8.17
CA ALA A 110 15.52 11.57 8.32
C ALA A 110 14.70 10.62 7.44
N ALA A 111 15.18 10.26 6.26
CA ALA A 111 14.53 9.24 5.43
C ALA A 111 14.51 7.85 6.12
N GLY A 112 15.56 7.51 6.86
CA GLY A 112 15.58 6.31 7.71
C GLY A 112 14.51 6.36 8.81
N TRP A 113 14.37 7.50 9.50
CA TRP A 113 13.33 7.69 10.50
C TRP A 113 11.91 7.68 9.91
N TYR A 114 11.72 8.32 8.78
CA TYR A 114 10.47 8.22 8.03
C TYR A 114 10.08 6.77 7.75
N ALA A 115 11.03 5.99 7.19
CA ALA A 115 10.79 4.59 6.87
C ALA A 115 10.47 3.76 8.13
N PHE A 116 11.13 4.04 9.25
CA PHE A 116 10.86 3.42 10.53
C PHE A 116 9.42 3.72 11.01
N PHE A 117 9.00 5.00 11.04
CA PHE A 117 7.65 5.37 11.49
C PHE A 117 6.57 4.80 10.56
N ALA A 118 6.79 4.84 9.26
CA ALA A 118 5.88 4.26 8.28
C ALA A 118 5.74 2.74 8.44
N ALA A 119 6.87 2.04 8.63
CA ALA A 119 6.87 0.60 8.84
C ALA A 119 6.16 0.22 10.16
N VAL A 120 6.43 0.93 11.24
CA VAL A 120 5.75 0.69 12.53
C VAL A 120 4.25 0.88 12.39
N GLY A 121 3.78 1.95 11.75
CA GLY A 121 2.37 2.17 11.49
C GLY A 121 1.76 1.02 10.69
N GLU A 122 2.35 0.73 9.53
CA GLU A 122 1.84 -0.28 8.61
C GLU A 122 1.83 -1.69 9.23
N PHE A 123 2.85 -2.05 10.00
CA PHE A 123 2.88 -3.34 10.69
C PHE A 123 1.84 -3.42 11.81
N CYS A 124 1.67 -2.34 12.58
CA CYS A 124 0.70 -2.31 13.67
C CYS A 124 -0.72 -2.58 13.21
N TYR A 125 -1.20 -1.88 12.17
CA TYR A 125 -2.59 -2.06 11.75
C TYR A 125 -2.83 -3.33 10.90
N HIS A 126 -1.78 -4.01 10.44
CA HIS A 126 -1.89 -5.34 9.83
C HIS A 126 -1.75 -6.50 10.82
N THR A 127 -1.62 -6.25 12.12
CA THR A 127 -1.56 -7.34 13.11
C THR A 127 -2.95 -7.94 13.37
N ASN A 128 -2.98 -9.14 13.96
CA ASN A 128 -4.19 -9.76 14.53
C ASN A 128 -4.35 -9.47 16.03
N LEU A 129 -3.72 -8.41 16.53
CA LEU A 129 -3.80 -8.03 17.93
C LEU A 129 -4.99 -7.11 18.17
N ARG A 130 -5.74 -7.37 19.23
CA ARG A 130 -6.76 -6.43 19.68
C ARG A 130 -6.12 -5.25 20.37
N THR A 131 -6.60 -4.05 20.01
CA THR A 131 -6.08 -2.80 20.54
C THR A 131 -7.16 -2.04 21.31
N PRO A 132 -6.79 -1.25 22.34
CA PRO A 132 -7.76 -0.43 23.06
C PRO A 132 -8.35 0.63 22.14
N ARG A 133 -9.64 0.97 22.34
CA ARG A 133 -10.37 1.93 21.49
C ARG A 133 -9.69 3.31 21.42
N TRP A 134 -9.05 3.77 22.50
CA TRP A 134 -8.39 5.07 22.51
C TRP A 134 -7.25 5.19 21.49
N TRP A 135 -6.60 4.05 21.12
CA TRP A 135 -5.58 4.02 20.07
C TRP A 135 -6.13 4.57 18.73
N GLY A 136 -7.37 4.20 18.41
CA GLY A 136 -8.07 4.63 17.20
C GLY A 136 -8.43 6.13 17.14
N TYR A 137 -8.10 6.93 18.15
CA TYR A 137 -8.18 8.39 18.03
C TYR A 137 -6.98 8.99 17.29
N PHE A 138 -5.89 8.26 17.22
CA PHE A 138 -4.63 8.73 16.63
C PHE A 138 -4.23 7.87 15.43
N LEU A 139 -4.04 6.59 15.64
CA LEU A 139 -3.55 5.64 14.65
C LEU A 139 -4.66 4.64 14.28
N GLN A 140 -4.59 4.15 13.07
CA GLN A 140 -5.50 3.09 12.63
C GLN A 140 -5.29 1.83 13.48
N ARG A 141 -6.39 1.26 13.98
CA ARG A 141 -6.39 0.01 14.72
C ARG A 141 -6.44 -1.19 13.76
N PRO A 142 -5.87 -2.34 14.14
CA PRO A 142 -6.01 -3.57 13.36
C PRO A 142 -7.47 -3.93 13.07
N GLU A 143 -8.37 -3.76 14.04
CA GLU A 143 -9.80 -4.02 13.86
C GLU A 143 -10.41 -3.09 12.80
N GLN A 144 -10.02 -1.80 12.78
CA GLN A 144 -10.49 -0.83 11.79
C GLN A 144 -9.95 -1.16 10.39
N HIS A 145 -8.67 -1.55 10.30
CA HIS A 145 -8.04 -1.92 9.04
C HIS A 145 -8.61 -3.24 8.49
N SER A 146 -9.00 -4.16 9.36
CA SER A 146 -9.69 -5.39 8.92
C SER A 146 -11.01 -5.11 8.20
N ILE A 147 -11.74 -4.03 8.58
CA ILE A 147 -12.93 -3.58 7.84
C ILE A 147 -12.55 -3.08 6.45
N HIS A 148 -11.39 -2.40 6.33
CA HIS A 148 -10.88 -1.95 5.04
C HIS A 148 -10.60 -3.13 4.10
N HIS A 149 -10.08 -4.23 4.63
CA HIS A 149 -9.83 -5.48 3.90
C HIS A 149 -11.04 -6.43 3.84
N GLN A 150 -12.18 -6.08 4.43
CA GLN A 150 -13.35 -6.95 4.48
C GLN A 150 -13.84 -7.29 3.07
N LEU A 151 -14.16 -8.55 2.85
CA LEU A 151 -14.70 -9.04 1.58
C LEU A 151 -15.92 -8.21 1.15
N GLY A 152 -15.83 -7.59 -0.02
CA GLY A 152 -16.88 -6.75 -0.59
C GLY A 152 -17.02 -5.34 0.04
N VAL A 153 -16.14 -4.98 0.96
CA VAL A 153 -16.17 -3.65 1.65
C VAL A 153 -14.80 -3.01 1.55
N HIS A 154 -14.63 -1.98 0.71
CA HIS A 154 -13.31 -1.37 0.48
C HIS A 154 -13.39 0.17 0.49
N HIS A 155 -14.31 0.75 1.28
CA HIS A 155 -14.63 2.18 1.21
C HIS A 155 -14.33 2.97 2.48
N PHE A 156 -13.65 2.36 3.46
CA PHE A 156 -13.41 2.95 4.78
C PHE A 156 -11.95 2.78 5.20
N ASN A 157 -11.50 3.63 6.12
CA ASN A 157 -10.25 3.48 6.87
C ASN A 157 -9.00 3.37 5.97
N TYR A 158 -8.75 4.40 5.18
CA TYR A 158 -7.63 4.45 4.23
C TYR A 158 -6.31 4.92 4.84
N GLY A 159 -6.36 5.68 5.93
CA GLY A 159 -5.19 6.38 6.47
C GLY A 159 -4.49 5.64 7.60
N ASP A 160 -3.17 5.78 7.70
CA ASP A 160 -2.41 5.34 8.87
C ASP A 160 -2.85 6.09 10.13
N ILE A 161 -3.16 7.38 9.96
CA ILE A 161 -3.72 8.26 10.98
C ILE A 161 -5.22 8.40 10.71
N THR A 162 -6.05 8.06 11.68
CA THR A 162 -7.52 8.08 11.57
C THR A 162 -8.09 9.48 11.36
N TRP A 163 -7.29 10.54 11.60
CA TRP A 163 -7.72 11.92 11.41
C TRP A 163 -8.14 12.23 9.97
N TRP A 164 -7.42 11.67 8.99
CA TRP A 164 -7.76 11.87 7.58
C TRP A 164 -9.09 11.23 7.23
N ASP A 165 -9.31 9.99 7.68
CA ASP A 165 -10.58 9.31 7.47
C ASP A 165 -11.75 10.04 8.16
N ARG A 166 -11.53 10.57 9.36
CA ARG A 166 -12.54 11.36 10.08
C ARG A 166 -12.85 12.67 9.37
N LEU A 167 -11.80 13.38 8.93
CA LEU A 167 -11.93 14.67 8.25
C LEU A 167 -12.65 14.54 6.90
N PHE A 168 -12.36 13.47 6.16
CA PHE A 168 -12.90 13.27 4.80
C PHE A 168 -14.04 12.25 4.72
N GLY A 169 -14.61 11.85 5.87
CA GLY A 169 -15.83 11.06 5.95
C GLY A 169 -15.69 9.59 5.56
N THR A 170 -14.49 9.03 5.64
CA THR A 170 -14.22 7.62 5.33
C THR A 170 -13.91 6.78 6.58
N PHE A 171 -14.04 7.36 7.77
CA PHE A 171 -13.81 6.65 9.02
C PHE A 171 -14.96 5.71 9.37
N LYS A 172 -14.62 4.48 9.74
CA LYS A 172 -15.55 3.50 10.30
C LYS A 172 -14.93 2.85 11.54
N GLU A 173 -15.62 2.99 12.67
CA GLU A 173 -15.21 2.33 13.90
C GLU A 173 -15.45 0.82 13.82
N ALA A 174 -14.63 0.06 14.54
CA ALA A 174 -14.70 -1.39 14.62
C ALA A 174 -14.58 -1.86 16.07
N ASP A 175 -15.54 -2.64 16.52
CA ASP A 175 -15.51 -3.30 17.83
C ASP A 175 -14.84 -4.68 17.80
N ALA A 176 -14.76 -5.27 16.62
CA ALA A 176 -14.14 -6.56 16.35
C ALA A 176 -13.53 -6.59 14.97
N PHE A 177 -12.69 -7.58 14.71
CA PHE A 177 -12.19 -7.86 13.38
C PHE A 177 -13.33 -8.19 12.41
N ALA A 178 -13.16 -7.83 11.14
CA ALA A 178 -14.06 -8.22 10.08
C ALA A 178 -14.19 -9.75 10.02
N PRO A 179 -15.40 -10.28 9.80
CA PRO A 179 -15.63 -11.72 9.82
C PRO A 179 -14.91 -12.46 8.69
N GLN A 180 -14.66 -11.78 7.58
CA GLN A 180 -13.93 -12.31 6.43
C GLN A 180 -13.22 -11.17 5.70
N CYS A 181 -11.92 -11.31 5.51
CA CYS A 181 -11.09 -10.41 4.72
C CYS A 181 -10.73 -11.04 3.38
N GLY A 182 -10.16 -10.22 2.51
CA GLY A 182 -9.62 -10.69 1.24
C GLY A 182 -10.65 -10.95 0.15
N PHE A 183 -10.28 -11.82 -0.78
CA PHE A 183 -11.15 -12.28 -1.85
C PHE A 183 -11.72 -13.67 -1.52
N SER A 184 -12.62 -14.17 -2.36
CA SER A 184 -12.97 -15.60 -2.30
C SER A 184 -11.76 -16.46 -2.63
N GLU A 185 -11.67 -17.66 -2.06
CA GLU A 185 -10.54 -18.59 -2.22
C GLU A 185 -10.16 -18.77 -3.71
N ALA A 186 -11.12 -18.97 -4.59
CA ALA A 186 -10.88 -19.13 -6.01
C ALA A 186 -10.23 -17.89 -6.69
N ARG A 187 -10.47 -16.68 -6.17
CA ARG A 187 -9.88 -15.44 -6.68
C ARG A 187 -8.52 -15.14 -6.06
N GLU A 188 -8.35 -15.43 -4.77
CA GLU A 188 -7.08 -15.27 -4.07
C GLU A 188 -5.95 -16.05 -4.75
N GLN A 189 -6.24 -17.26 -5.24
CA GLN A 189 -5.27 -18.12 -5.91
C GLN A 189 -4.87 -17.65 -7.33
N ARG A 190 -5.52 -16.60 -7.88
CA ARG A 190 -5.23 -16.07 -9.21
C ARG A 190 -4.08 -15.04 -9.24
N LEU A 191 -3.06 -15.22 -8.41
CA LEU A 191 -1.94 -14.28 -8.25
C LEU A 191 -1.24 -13.97 -9.59
N SER A 192 -1.03 -14.96 -10.45
CA SER A 192 -0.40 -14.75 -11.76
C SER A 192 -1.19 -13.78 -12.65
N GLU A 193 -2.51 -13.82 -12.58
CA GLU A 193 -3.38 -12.90 -13.30
C GLU A 193 -3.30 -11.49 -12.72
N MET A 194 -3.28 -11.37 -11.40
CA MET A 194 -3.11 -10.08 -10.72
C MET A 194 -1.76 -9.44 -11.03
N LEU A 195 -0.68 -10.23 -11.13
CA LEU A 195 0.65 -9.75 -11.50
C LEU A 195 0.73 -9.21 -12.94
N ILE A 196 -0.13 -9.68 -13.84
CA ILE A 196 -0.27 -9.12 -15.19
C ILE A 196 -1.44 -8.14 -15.31
N MET A 197 -1.86 -7.56 -14.18
CA MET A 197 -2.88 -6.50 -14.07
C MET A 197 -4.27 -6.91 -14.61
N ARG A 198 -4.60 -8.20 -14.63
CA ARG A 198 -5.95 -8.65 -14.90
C ARG A 198 -6.83 -8.49 -13.67
N ASP A 199 -8.05 -8.07 -13.89
CA ASP A 199 -9.06 -8.00 -12.85
C ASP A 199 -9.60 -9.40 -12.54
N VAL A 200 -9.29 -9.92 -11.35
CA VAL A 200 -9.76 -11.26 -10.93
C VAL A 200 -11.23 -11.30 -10.52
N HIS A 201 -11.91 -10.16 -10.46
CA HIS A 201 -13.36 -10.10 -10.28
C HIS A 201 -14.10 -10.41 -11.58
N GLN A 202 -13.45 -10.32 -12.74
CA GLN A 202 -13.97 -10.76 -14.01
C GLN A 202 -13.86 -12.28 -14.17
N PRO A 203 -14.80 -12.93 -14.90
CA PRO A 203 -14.69 -14.35 -15.21
C PRO A 203 -13.35 -14.69 -15.89
N GLN A 204 -12.83 -15.89 -15.62
CA GLN A 204 -11.68 -16.38 -16.38
C GLN A 204 -12.06 -16.49 -17.86
N ARG A 205 -11.30 -15.86 -18.75
CA ARG A 205 -11.40 -16.18 -20.16
C ARG A 205 -10.96 -17.63 -20.35
N PRO A 206 -11.75 -18.47 -21.01
CA PRO A 206 -11.28 -19.81 -21.39
C PRO A 206 -9.92 -19.67 -22.08
N LEU A 207 -8.96 -20.47 -21.69
CA LEU A 207 -7.72 -20.60 -22.46
C LEU A 207 -8.18 -20.98 -23.87
N ALA A 208 -7.76 -20.20 -24.88
CA ALA A 208 -8.00 -20.59 -26.27
C ALA A 208 -7.38 -21.98 -26.44
N VAL A 209 -8.22 -22.99 -26.50
CA VAL A 209 -7.77 -24.35 -26.84
C VAL A 209 -7.23 -24.19 -28.26
N ALA A 210 -5.91 -24.39 -28.41
CA ALA A 210 -5.33 -24.41 -29.74
C ALA A 210 -6.09 -25.44 -30.56
N ASP A 211 -6.75 -24.98 -31.63
CA ASP A 211 -7.50 -25.86 -32.51
C ASP A 211 -6.51 -26.86 -33.14
N PRO A 212 -6.63 -28.16 -32.84
CA PRO A 212 -5.71 -29.15 -33.39
C PRO A 212 -5.84 -29.27 -34.93
N SER A 213 -6.87 -28.65 -35.52
CA SER A 213 -7.11 -28.71 -36.96
C SER A 213 -6.23 -27.76 -37.78
N SER A 214 -5.51 -26.80 -37.14
CA SER A 214 -4.66 -25.86 -37.88
C SER A 214 -3.31 -26.41 -38.30
N SER A 215 -2.98 -27.68 -37.97
CA SER A 215 -1.69 -28.30 -38.32
C SER A 215 -1.75 -29.17 -39.60
N SER A 216 -2.89 -29.27 -40.34
CA SER A 216 -3.04 -30.20 -41.45
C SER A 216 -3.07 -29.58 -42.87
N LEU A 217 -2.58 -28.35 -43.03
CA LEU A 217 -2.46 -27.75 -44.36
C LEU A 217 -1.02 -27.25 -44.61
N LYS A 218 -0.07 -28.18 -44.66
CA LYS A 218 1.18 -28.03 -45.42
C LYS A 218 1.68 -29.42 -45.81
N GLN A 219 1.15 -29.92 -46.92
CA GLN A 219 1.85 -30.87 -47.81
C GLN A 219 1.89 -30.25 -49.20
#